data_92935418efda4141ad6c3e14cd784370
#
_entry.id   92935418efda4141ad6c3e14cd784370
#
_cell.length_a   1.000
_cell.length_b   1.000
_cell.length_c   1.000
_cell.angle_alpha   90.00
_cell.angle_beta   90.00
_cell.angle_gamma   90.00
#
_symmetry.space_group_name_H-M   'P 1'
#
loop_
_entity.id
_entity.type
_entity.pdbx_description
1 polymer ?
#
loop_
_entity_poly.entity_id
_entity_poly.type
_entity_poly.pdbx_seq_one_letter_code
_entity_poly.pdbx_strand_id
1 'polypeptide(L)'
;MMKLQPFGSTGLSISPLTIGGLFTSSLAGGETETRRILQRAVELGINAIDTAPAYADSEETIGRVLRQIDAPLIVTTKLGGRPQPFDPRNQPALIQSVETSLKLLGRESIEVLMVHEPDRPGQYPWWTNYDPLEGPVLEVFDELKRAGKVQHIGLGGTTVNELTSLVRTGLFDVVLTAFQYNALIREAEEELLPVAAEQRMGIMLGSVMGQGFLTKRADTEVRRRPVWMSKKRQEQLLAYYQLLDESGLTAAELCLRFARTHPHVSTIPIGCKTLDHLESSVAAAEKGPLPADILARLNTIAAMLPHRPFEEPMILPLGKDYVGPAHANVGAGIRVGRD
;
A
#
# COMPACT_ATOMS: atom_id res chain seq x y z
N MET A 1 -10.68 4.76 20.68
CA MET A 1 -11.06 4.63 19.24
C MET A 1 -10.26 5.61 18.40
N MET A 2 -9.73 5.18 17.28
CA MET A 2 -8.95 6.03 16.38
C MET A 2 -9.76 7.23 15.90
N LYS A 3 -9.16 8.43 15.92
CA LYS A 3 -9.79 9.64 15.39
C LYS A 3 -9.74 9.60 13.88
N LEU A 4 -10.90 9.70 13.23
CA LEU A 4 -11.01 9.79 11.78
C LEU A 4 -10.48 11.12 11.27
N GLN A 5 -9.98 11.11 10.04
CA GLN A 5 -9.44 12.28 9.35
C GLN A 5 -9.94 12.34 7.91
N PRO A 6 -9.90 13.52 7.25
CA PRO A 6 -10.34 13.64 5.86
C PRO A 6 -9.56 12.71 4.94
N PHE A 7 -10.26 12.10 4.00
CA PHE A 7 -9.62 11.32 2.92
C PHE A 7 -9.47 12.18 1.67
N GLY A 8 -8.56 13.14 1.75
CA GLY A 8 -8.44 14.17 0.72
C GLY A 8 -9.71 15.00 0.57
N SER A 9 -10.07 15.30 -0.67
CA SER A 9 -11.29 16.03 -1.05
C SER A 9 -12.49 15.11 -1.36
N THR A 10 -12.41 13.81 -1.07
CA THR A 10 -13.48 12.82 -1.37
C THR A 10 -14.76 13.02 -0.54
N GLY A 11 -14.70 13.77 0.54
CA GLY A 11 -15.80 13.87 1.52
C GLY A 11 -15.87 12.70 2.50
N LEU A 12 -15.07 11.64 2.30
CA LEU A 12 -14.98 10.52 3.22
C LEU A 12 -14.10 10.87 4.42
N SER A 13 -14.43 10.30 5.58
CA SER A 13 -13.60 10.34 6.78
C SER A 13 -13.02 8.96 7.04
N ILE A 14 -11.70 8.86 7.04
CA ILE A 14 -10.98 7.58 7.12
C ILE A 14 -10.12 7.48 8.39
N SER A 15 -9.99 6.27 8.92
CA SER A 15 -9.07 6.00 10.04
C SER A 15 -7.61 6.10 9.58
N PRO A 16 -6.68 6.52 10.47
CA PRO A 16 -5.25 6.62 10.16
C PRO A 16 -4.59 5.30 9.72
N LEU A 17 -5.22 4.19 10.07
CA LEU A 17 -4.86 2.86 9.59
C LEU A 17 -6.02 2.27 8.79
N THR A 18 -5.69 1.52 7.75
CA THR A 18 -6.60 0.72 6.92
C THR A 18 -6.18 -0.74 7.01
N ILE A 19 -7.10 -1.69 6.99
CA ILE A 19 -6.73 -3.11 6.91
C ILE A 19 -6.28 -3.43 5.49
N GLY A 20 -5.03 -3.87 5.33
CA GLY A 20 -4.47 -4.31 4.05
C GLY A 20 -4.88 -5.74 3.70
N GLY A 21 -5.58 -5.88 2.59
CA GLY A 21 -6.26 -7.10 2.16
C GLY A 21 -5.36 -8.27 1.76
N LEU A 22 -4.07 -8.04 1.53
CA LEU A 22 -3.18 -9.13 1.13
C LEU A 22 -3.19 -10.32 2.11
N PHE A 23 -3.25 -10.04 3.40
CA PHE A 23 -3.26 -11.06 4.45
C PHE A 23 -4.66 -11.37 5.00
N THR A 24 -5.71 -10.79 4.45
CA THR A 24 -7.10 -11.20 4.68
C THR A 24 -7.55 -12.24 3.64
N SER A 25 -6.75 -13.24 3.42
CA SER A 25 -6.92 -14.25 2.38
C SER A 25 -6.40 -15.62 2.85
N SER A 26 -6.52 -16.62 2.01
CA SER A 26 -5.93 -17.94 2.23
C SER A 26 -4.41 -17.94 2.39
N LEU A 27 -3.75 -16.83 2.01
CA LEU A 27 -2.29 -16.63 2.20
C LEU A 27 -1.89 -16.44 3.67
N ALA A 28 -2.86 -16.18 4.55
CA ALA A 28 -2.64 -16.10 6.01
C ALA A 28 -3.57 -17.06 6.75
N GLY A 29 -4.49 -16.57 7.58
CA GLY A 29 -5.37 -17.42 8.38
C GLY A 29 -6.73 -17.74 7.74
N GLY A 30 -6.97 -17.35 6.49
CA GLY A 30 -8.24 -17.53 5.81
C GLY A 30 -9.40 -16.78 6.48
N GLU A 31 -10.64 -17.24 6.26
CA GLU A 31 -11.85 -16.53 6.72
C GLU A 31 -11.93 -16.37 8.24
N THR A 32 -11.56 -17.40 8.99
CA THR A 32 -11.67 -17.35 10.46
C THR A 32 -10.80 -16.26 11.07
N GLU A 33 -9.55 -16.18 10.68
CA GLU A 33 -8.65 -15.15 11.21
C GLU A 33 -8.99 -13.77 10.63
N THR A 34 -9.37 -13.68 9.36
CA THR A 34 -9.88 -12.45 8.75
C THR A 34 -11.05 -11.87 9.53
N ARG A 35 -12.02 -12.73 9.93
CA ARG A 35 -13.18 -12.31 10.72
C ARG A 35 -12.75 -11.73 12.06
N ARG A 36 -11.88 -12.43 12.79
CA ARG A 36 -11.36 -11.95 14.08
C ARG A 36 -10.66 -10.61 13.96
N ILE A 37 -9.81 -10.48 12.93
CA ILE A 37 -9.07 -9.24 12.67
C ILE A 37 -10.03 -8.10 12.31
N LEU A 38 -10.99 -8.31 11.40
CA LEU A 38 -11.90 -7.24 10.97
C LEU A 38 -12.87 -6.81 12.07
N GLN A 39 -13.42 -7.75 12.84
CA GLN A 39 -14.26 -7.43 14.00
C GLN A 39 -13.49 -6.58 15.00
N ARG A 40 -12.27 -7.01 15.34
CA ARG A 40 -11.43 -6.27 16.27
C ARG A 40 -10.98 -4.92 15.73
N ALA A 41 -10.70 -4.82 14.44
CA ALA A 41 -10.35 -3.56 13.79
C ALA A 41 -11.48 -2.51 13.91
N VAL A 42 -12.73 -2.91 13.69
CA VAL A 42 -13.91 -2.06 13.88
C VAL A 42 -14.04 -1.61 15.34
N GLU A 43 -13.88 -2.51 16.32
CA GLU A 43 -13.90 -2.16 17.74
C GLU A 43 -12.82 -1.13 18.11
N LEU A 44 -11.66 -1.20 17.46
CA LEU A 44 -10.54 -0.27 17.65
C LEU A 44 -10.70 1.05 16.88
N GLY A 45 -11.74 1.16 16.04
CA GLY A 45 -12.08 2.37 15.28
C GLY A 45 -11.43 2.45 13.91
N ILE A 46 -10.94 1.33 13.35
CA ILE A 46 -10.56 1.24 11.94
C ILE A 46 -11.83 1.09 11.11
N ASN A 47 -12.02 1.97 10.12
CA ASN A 47 -13.21 2.00 9.29
C ASN A 47 -12.94 1.75 7.80
N ALA A 48 -11.76 1.24 7.44
CA ALA A 48 -11.41 1.04 6.03
C ALA A 48 -10.65 -0.27 5.78
N ILE A 49 -10.87 -0.83 4.59
CA ILE A 49 -10.19 -2.04 4.07
C ILE A 49 -9.71 -1.75 2.65
N ASP A 50 -8.45 -2.08 2.35
CA ASP A 50 -7.87 -2.03 1.01
C ASP A 50 -7.61 -3.44 0.50
N THR A 51 -8.14 -3.78 -0.67
CA THR A 51 -7.93 -5.09 -1.31
C THR A 51 -7.63 -4.96 -2.80
N ALA A 52 -7.55 -6.07 -3.53
CA ALA A 52 -7.38 -6.12 -4.98
C ALA A 52 -7.75 -7.48 -5.55
N PRO A 53 -8.16 -7.57 -6.83
CA PRO A 53 -8.33 -8.83 -7.56
C PRO A 53 -7.08 -9.72 -7.57
N ALA A 54 -5.90 -9.11 -7.52
CA ALA A 54 -4.61 -9.80 -7.53
C ALA A 54 -4.19 -10.36 -6.14
N TYR A 55 -4.98 -10.13 -5.09
CA TYR A 55 -4.66 -10.59 -3.73
C TYR A 55 -5.31 -11.94 -3.41
N ALA A 56 -5.02 -12.96 -4.19
CA ALA A 56 -5.58 -14.30 -4.07
C ALA A 56 -7.12 -14.26 -3.95
N ASP A 57 -7.70 -14.85 -2.90
CA ASP A 57 -9.13 -14.89 -2.59
C ASP A 57 -9.58 -13.79 -1.60
N SER A 58 -8.78 -12.70 -1.47
CA SER A 58 -9.02 -11.65 -0.49
C SER A 58 -10.40 -11.00 -0.63
N GLU A 59 -10.82 -10.59 -1.84
CA GLU A 59 -12.13 -9.96 -2.05
C GLU A 59 -13.28 -10.89 -1.63
N GLU A 60 -13.20 -12.17 -1.95
CA GLU A 60 -14.21 -13.17 -1.57
C GLU A 60 -14.23 -13.38 -0.06
N THR A 61 -13.06 -13.53 0.56
CA THR A 61 -12.93 -13.73 2.01
C THR A 61 -13.44 -12.52 2.78
N ILE A 62 -13.03 -11.30 2.37
CA ILE A 62 -13.54 -10.05 2.94
C ILE A 62 -15.07 -9.98 2.78
N GLY A 63 -15.60 -10.24 1.60
CA GLY A 63 -17.04 -10.16 1.35
C GLY A 63 -17.87 -11.14 2.21
N ARG A 64 -17.37 -12.35 2.46
CA ARG A 64 -18.02 -13.28 3.39
C ARG A 64 -18.04 -12.74 4.82
N VAL A 65 -16.97 -12.09 5.25
CA VAL A 65 -16.87 -11.50 6.59
C VAL A 65 -17.69 -10.23 6.72
N LEU A 66 -17.69 -9.35 5.72
CA LEU A 66 -18.45 -8.09 5.73
C LEU A 66 -19.96 -8.31 5.91
N ARG A 67 -20.51 -9.39 5.36
CA ARG A 67 -21.93 -9.76 5.57
C ARG A 67 -22.29 -10.08 7.02
N GLN A 68 -21.29 -10.24 7.90
CA GLN A 68 -21.43 -10.58 9.31
C GLN A 68 -21.02 -9.44 10.25
N ILE A 69 -20.56 -8.35 9.69
CA ILE A 69 -20.13 -7.14 10.43
C ILE A 69 -21.10 -6.02 10.11
N ASP A 70 -21.82 -5.58 11.12
CA ASP A 70 -22.74 -4.40 11.00
C ASP A 70 -21.94 -3.12 11.31
N ALA A 71 -21.12 -2.69 10.33
CA ALA A 71 -20.38 -1.45 10.43
C ALA A 71 -20.17 -0.82 9.04
N PRO A 72 -20.28 0.50 8.89
CA PRO A 72 -20.01 1.18 7.63
C PRO A 72 -18.50 1.23 7.37
N LEU A 73 -18.01 0.29 6.58
CA LEU A 73 -16.61 0.21 6.20
C LEU A 73 -16.39 0.78 4.80
N ILE A 74 -15.41 1.66 4.67
CA ILE A 74 -14.87 2.12 3.39
C ILE A 74 -14.09 0.95 2.77
N VAL A 75 -14.48 0.54 1.58
CA VAL A 75 -13.76 -0.48 0.82
C VAL A 75 -13.04 0.18 -0.34
N THR A 76 -11.73 -0.01 -0.39
CA THR A 76 -10.92 0.33 -1.55
C THR A 76 -10.48 -0.96 -2.23
N THR A 77 -10.62 -1.03 -3.55
CA THR A 77 -10.10 -2.14 -4.35
C THR A 77 -9.48 -1.63 -5.64
N LYS A 78 -9.03 -2.54 -6.49
CA LYS A 78 -8.25 -2.16 -7.65
C LYS A 78 -8.80 -2.76 -8.93
N LEU A 79 -8.61 -2.08 -10.03
CA LEU A 79 -8.88 -2.57 -11.35
C LEU A 79 -7.57 -3.10 -11.94
N GLY A 80 -7.54 -4.40 -12.27
CA GLY A 80 -6.36 -5.09 -12.78
C GLY A 80 -6.21 -6.50 -12.23
N GLY A 81 -5.53 -7.36 -13.00
CA GLY A 81 -5.24 -8.75 -12.58
C GLY A 81 -6.30 -9.76 -12.95
N ARG A 82 -7.48 -9.36 -13.46
CA ARG A 82 -8.49 -10.27 -14.04
C ARG A 82 -9.39 -9.57 -15.07
N PRO A 83 -10.07 -10.34 -16.01
CA PRO A 83 -9.87 -11.78 -16.22
C PRO A 83 -8.47 -12.10 -16.75
N GLN A 84 -8.12 -13.38 -16.79
CA GLN A 84 -6.87 -13.80 -17.39
C GLN A 84 -7.15 -14.39 -18.78
N PRO A 85 -6.32 -14.08 -19.82
CA PRO A 85 -5.22 -13.11 -19.77
C PRO A 85 -5.74 -11.69 -19.60
N PHE A 86 -5.08 -10.89 -18.75
CA PHE A 86 -5.51 -9.52 -18.46
C PHE A 86 -5.10 -8.56 -19.58
N ASP A 87 -6.07 -7.86 -20.15
CA ASP A 87 -5.87 -6.79 -21.13
C ASP A 87 -6.48 -5.47 -20.61
N PRO A 88 -5.66 -4.46 -20.25
CA PRO A 88 -6.15 -3.18 -19.76
C PRO A 88 -6.86 -2.33 -20.82
N ARG A 89 -6.86 -2.75 -22.08
CA ARG A 89 -7.55 -2.07 -23.19
C ARG A 89 -8.93 -2.64 -23.50
N ASN A 90 -9.29 -3.76 -22.90
CA ASN A 90 -10.59 -4.42 -23.12
C ASN A 90 -11.64 -3.86 -22.13
N GLN A 91 -12.33 -2.79 -22.50
CA GLN A 91 -13.35 -2.12 -21.66
C GLN A 91 -14.41 -3.10 -21.12
N PRO A 92 -15.07 -3.96 -21.92
CA PRO A 92 -16.02 -4.93 -21.40
C PRO A 92 -15.42 -5.84 -20.31
N ALA A 93 -14.17 -6.28 -20.46
CA ALA A 93 -13.50 -7.10 -19.47
C ALA A 93 -13.16 -6.32 -18.19
N LEU A 94 -12.82 -5.04 -18.32
CA LEU A 94 -12.60 -4.15 -17.17
C LEU A 94 -13.90 -3.96 -16.37
N ILE A 95 -15.02 -3.70 -17.03
CA ILE A 95 -16.34 -3.58 -16.39
C ILE A 95 -16.69 -4.90 -15.68
N GLN A 96 -16.55 -6.03 -16.38
CA GLN A 96 -16.81 -7.36 -15.79
C GLN A 96 -15.91 -7.63 -14.57
N SER A 97 -14.66 -7.16 -14.56
CA SER A 97 -13.78 -7.28 -13.41
C SER A 97 -14.35 -6.57 -12.19
N VAL A 98 -14.87 -5.34 -12.37
CA VAL A 98 -15.48 -4.56 -11.27
C VAL A 98 -16.79 -5.21 -10.79
N GLU A 99 -17.64 -5.68 -11.71
CA GLU A 99 -18.85 -6.44 -11.35
C GLU A 99 -18.52 -7.68 -10.52
N THR A 100 -17.43 -8.35 -10.88
CA THR A 100 -16.94 -9.51 -10.12
C THR A 100 -16.47 -9.08 -8.72
N SER A 101 -15.76 -7.96 -8.58
CA SER A 101 -15.35 -7.41 -7.29
C SER A 101 -16.56 -7.09 -6.43
N LEU A 102 -17.56 -6.38 -6.97
CA LEU A 102 -18.81 -6.06 -6.26
C LEU A 102 -19.51 -7.31 -5.76
N LYS A 103 -19.65 -8.34 -6.61
CA LYS A 103 -20.25 -9.62 -6.26
C LYS A 103 -19.47 -10.33 -5.16
N LEU A 104 -18.16 -10.45 -5.27
CA LEU A 104 -17.31 -11.12 -4.28
C LEU A 104 -17.34 -10.39 -2.94
N LEU A 105 -17.25 -9.07 -2.95
CA LEU A 105 -17.32 -8.21 -1.77
C LEU A 105 -18.73 -8.14 -1.16
N GLY A 106 -19.77 -8.53 -1.92
CA GLY A 106 -21.16 -8.43 -1.49
C GLY A 106 -21.64 -6.99 -1.33
N ARG A 107 -21.22 -6.11 -2.26
CA ARG A 107 -21.51 -4.67 -2.22
C ARG A 107 -22.16 -4.21 -3.51
N GLU A 108 -22.99 -3.17 -3.40
CA GLU A 108 -23.59 -2.50 -4.56
C GLU A 108 -22.69 -1.42 -5.15
N SER A 109 -21.80 -0.84 -4.30
CA SER A 109 -20.83 0.17 -4.72
C SER A 109 -19.49 0.01 -3.98
N ILE A 110 -18.45 0.56 -4.57
CA ILE A 110 -17.07 0.65 -4.04
C ILE A 110 -16.78 2.12 -3.78
N GLU A 111 -16.29 2.44 -2.59
CA GLU A 111 -15.96 3.81 -2.22
C GLU A 111 -14.77 4.35 -3.03
N VAL A 112 -13.71 3.55 -3.22
CA VAL A 112 -12.57 3.95 -4.06
C VAL A 112 -12.11 2.78 -4.93
N LEU A 113 -12.12 2.96 -6.24
CA LEU A 113 -11.55 2.04 -7.21
C LEU A 113 -10.26 2.62 -7.80
N MET A 114 -9.14 1.93 -7.62
CA MET A 114 -7.83 2.38 -8.12
C MET A 114 -7.38 1.58 -9.34
N VAL A 115 -6.70 2.22 -10.30
CA VAL A 115 -5.93 1.49 -11.30
C VAL A 115 -4.76 0.81 -10.61
N HIS A 116 -4.58 -0.50 -10.81
CA HIS A 116 -3.51 -1.27 -10.21
C HIS A 116 -2.26 -1.25 -11.09
N GLU A 117 -1.14 -0.75 -10.52
CA GLU A 117 0.13 -0.59 -11.25
C GLU A 117 -0.01 0.29 -12.52
N PRO A 118 -0.61 1.51 -12.41
CA PRO A 118 -0.82 2.40 -13.56
C PRO A 118 0.49 2.97 -14.14
N ASP A 119 1.55 2.88 -13.36
CA ASP A 119 2.87 3.46 -13.51
C ASP A 119 3.90 2.46 -14.06
N ARG A 120 3.43 1.38 -14.70
CA ARG A 120 4.26 0.30 -15.29
C ARG A 120 3.85 -0.01 -16.72
N PRO A 121 4.08 0.93 -17.67
CA PRO A 121 3.60 0.80 -19.04
C PRO A 121 4.16 -0.43 -19.75
N GLY A 122 5.34 -0.91 -19.42
CA GLY A 122 5.92 -2.14 -19.96
C GLY A 122 5.25 -3.43 -19.47
N GLN A 123 4.51 -3.37 -18.37
CA GLN A 123 3.78 -4.51 -17.81
C GLN A 123 2.28 -4.43 -18.09
N TYR A 124 1.71 -3.22 -17.94
CA TYR A 124 0.29 -2.95 -18.12
C TYR A 124 0.09 -1.66 -18.92
N PRO A 125 -0.16 -1.75 -20.23
CA PRO A 125 -0.34 -0.59 -21.10
C PRO A 125 -1.75 0.02 -20.92
N TRP A 126 -1.99 0.62 -19.76
CA TRP A 126 -3.25 1.26 -19.39
C TRP A 126 -3.59 2.47 -20.27
N TRP A 127 -2.55 3.22 -20.66
CA TRP A 127 -2.66 4.51 -21.30
C TRP A 127 -2.37 4.41 -22.78
N THR A 128 -3.17 5.08 -23.60
CA THR A 128 -2.96 5.21 -25.06
C THR A 128 -2.27 6.51 -25.42
N ASN A 129 -2.42 7.54 -24.56
CA ASN A 129 -1.72 8.80 -24.64
C ASN A 129 -1.44 9.32 -23.22
N TYR A 130 -0.38 10.10 -23.03
CA TYR A 130 0.03 10.66 -21.75
C TYR A 130 -0.19 12.17 -21.67
N ASP A 131 -0.39 12.87 -22.78
CA ASP A 131 -0.64 14.31 -22.82
C ASP A 131 -1.53 14.67 -24.02
N PRO A 132 -2.85 14.89 -23.83
CA PRO A 132 -3.60 14.65 -22.59
C PRO A 132 -3.65 13.15 -22.22
N LEU A 133 -3.84 12.83 -20.92
CA LEU A 133 -3.95 11.43 -20.50
C LEU A 133 -5.21 10.80 -21.11
N GLU A 134 -5.02 9.71 -21.86
CA GLU A 134 -6.09 8.93 -22.48
C GLU A 134 -5.88 7.44 -22.25
N GLY A 135 -6.96 6.71 -22.15
CA GLY A 135 -6.96 5.26 -22.03
C GLY A 135 -8.35 4.70 -21.74
N PRO A 136 -8.65 3.48 -22.21
CA PRO A 136 -9.96 2.85 -22.06
C PRO A 136 -10.46 2.81 -20.61
N VAL A 137 -9.57 2.77 -19.65
CA VAL A 137 -9.90 2.74 -18.22
C VAL A 137 -10.59 4.03 -17.75
N LEU A 138 -10.32 5.18 -18.37
CA LEU A 138 -10.99 6.45 -18.00
C LEU A 138 -12.47 6.42 -18.39
N GLU A 139 -12.79 5.91 -19.58
CA GLU A 139 -14.18 5.75 -20.02
C GLU A 139 -14.94 4.74 -19.13
N VAL A 140 -14.27 3.65 -18.74
CA VAL A 140 -14.81 2.67 -17.78
C VAL A 140 -15.10 3.32 -16.42
N PHE A 141 -14.21 4.14 -15.91
CA PHE A 141 -14.45 4.88 -14.67
C PHE A 141 -15.65 5.80 -14.76
N ASP A 142 -15.78 6.55 -15.87
CA ASP A 142 -16.92 7.43 -16.09
C ASP A 142 -18.26 6.65 -16.17
N GLU A 143 -18.27 5.49 -16.80
CA GLU A 143 -19.44 4.61 -16.85
C GLU A 143 -19.81 4.11 -15.46
N LEU A 144 -18.82 3.58 -14.70
CA LEU A 144 -19.06 3.04 -13.36
C LEU A 144 -19.48 4.12 -12.35
N LYS A 145 -18.94 5.33 -12.44
CA LYS A 145 -19.37 6.47 -11.61
C LYS A 145 -20.80 6.87 -11.95
N ARG A 146 -21.16 6.99 -13.24
CA ARG A 146 -22.54 7.29 -13.66
C ARG A 146 -23.54 6.22 -13.24
N ALA A 147 -23.12 4.95 -13.23
CA ALA A 147 -23.92 3.83 -12.75
C ALA A 147 -24.02 3.74 -11.22
N GLY A 148 -23.34 4.61 -10.47
CA GLY A 148 -23.31 4.59 -9.00
C GLY A 148 -22.53 3.41 -8.39
N LYS A 149 -21.75 2.69 -9.20
CA LYS A 149 -20.98 1.50 -8.76
C LYS A 149 -19.64 1.85 -8.13
N VAL A 150 -19.11 3.03 -8.45
CA VAL A 150 -17.86 3.55 -7.92
C VAL A 150 -18.06 5.01 -7.52
N GLN A 151 -17.64 5.38 -6.31
CA GLN A 151 -17.77 6.75 -5.84
C GLN A 151 -16.56 7.60 -6.23
N HIS A 152 -15.36 7.11 -5.99
CA HIS A 152 -14.09 7.80 -6.25
C HIS A 152 -13.14 6.89 -7.02
N ILE A 153 -12.23 7.52 -7.79
CA ILE A 153 -11.22 6.82 -8.57
C ILE A 153 -9.82 7.18 -8.11
N GLY A 154 -8.89 6.25 -8.28
CA GLY A 154 -7.52 6.47 -7.82
C GLY A 154 -6.46 5.70 -8.58
N LEU A 155 -5.23 5.88 -8.12
CA LEU A 155 -4.03 5.24 -8.64
C LEU A 155 -3.35 4.44 -7.53
N GLY A 156 -2.98 3.19 -7.79
CA GLY A 156 -2.21 2.36 -6.87
C GLY A 156 -0.91 1.91 -7.52
N GLY A 157 0.19 2.63 -7.24
CA GLY A 157 1.47 2.46 -7.94
C GLY A 157 2.67 2.24 -7.02
N THR A 158 3.82 2.02 -7.65
CA THR A 158 5.06 1.61 -7.00
C THR A 158 6.29 2.35 -7.54
N THR A 159 6.15 3.21 -8.55
CA THR A 159 7.21 4.11 -9.04
C THR A 159 6.89 5.56 -8.66
N VAL A 160 7.90 6.41 -8.52
CA VAL A 160 7.67 7.81 -8.14
C VAL A 160 7.37 8.67 -9.37
N ASN A 161 8.27 8.65 -10.35
CA ASN A 161 8.19 9.59 -11.49
C ASN A 161 6.92 9.40 -12.33
N GLU A 162 6.66 8.16 -12.75
CA GLU A 162 5.49 7.84 -13.56
C GLU A 162 4.19 8.13 -12.79
N LEU A 163 4.14 7.73 -11.50
CA LEU A 163 2.97 7.97 -10.68
C LEU A 163 2.73 9.46 -10.45
N THR A 164 3.80 10.26 -10.25
CA THR A 164 3.70 11.72 -10.13
C THR A 164 3.15 12.35 -11.40
N SER A 165 3.59 11.89 -12.58
CA SER A 165 3.07 12.38 -13.87
C SER A 165 1.57 12.12 -14.01
N LEU A 166 1.10 10.93 -13.59
CA LEU A 166 -0.33 10.60 -13.58
C LEU A 166 -1.11 11.44 -12.56
N VAL A 167 -0.57 11.67 -11.38
CA VAL A 167 -1.18 12.52 -10.35
C VAL A 167 -1.34 13.95 -10.86
N ARG A 168 -0.35 14.51 -11.58
CA ARG A 168 -0.39 15.87 -12.13
C ARG A 168 -1.54 16.12 -13.11
N THR A 169 -2.14 15.09 -13.66
CA THR A 169 -3.31 15.22 -14.55
C THR A 169 -4.55 15.77 -13.86
N GLY A 170 -4.66 15.64 -12.54
CA GLY A 170 -5.81 16.09 -11.75
C GLY A 170 -7.08 15.26 -11.93
N LEU A 171 -7.00 14.10 -12.58
CA LEU A 171 -8.15 13.25 -12.89
C LEU A 171 -8.56 12.32 -11.75
N PHE A 172 -7.72 12.15 -10.73
CA PHE A 172 -7.89 11.13 -9.71
C PHE A 172 -8.10 11.72 -8.32
N ASP A 173 -8.91 11.05 -7.51
CA ASP A 173 -9.28 11.49 -6.16
C ASP A 173 -8.31 10.95 -5.08
N VAL A 174 -7.71 9.78 -5.33
CA VAL A 174 -6.88 9.05 -4.35
C VAL A 174 -5.60 8.53 -5.00
N VAL A 175 -4.49 8.58 -4.26
CA VAL A 175 -3.25 7.90 -4.64
C VAL A 175 -2.76 6.98 -3.52
N LEU A 176 -2.43 5.73 -3.88
CA LEU A 176 -1.69 4.80 -3.05
C LEU A 176 -0.29 4.66 -3.64
N THR A 177 0.74 5.01 -2.88
CA THR A 177 2.13 4.71 -3.24
C THR A 177 2.68 3.63 -2.31
N ALA A 178 3.28 2.59 -2.88
CA ALA A 178 3.86 1.50 -2.12
C ALA A 178 5.40 1.50 -2.23
N PHE A 179 6.09 1.21 -1.12
CA PHE A 179 7.55 1.11 -0.99
C PHE A 179 8.34 2.42 -1.09
N GLN A 180 7.76 3.50 -1.59
CA GLN A 180 8.48 4.73 -1.92
C GLN A 180 8.50 5.77 -0.79
N TYR A 181 7.77 5.48 0.33
CA TYR A 181 7.85 6.27 1.54
C TYR A 181 7.81 5.38 2.79
N ASN A 182 8.94 5.25 3.45
CA ASN A 182 9.11 4.51 4.70
C ASN A 182 10.31 5.07 5.49
N ALA A 183 10.64 4.45 6.60
CA ALA A 183 11.71 4.92 7.49
C ALA A 183 13.08 5.17 6.80
N LEU A 184 13.43 4.38 5.77
CA LEU A 184 14.71 4.47 5.07
C LEU A 184 14.63 4.93 3.62
N ILE A 185 13.51 4.70 2.94
CA ILE A 185 13.30 5.03 1.53
C ILE A 185 12.22 6.11 1.49
N ARG A 186 12.53 7.28 0.90
CA ARG A 186 11.68 8.47 0.97
C ARG A 186 11.50 9.17 -0.35
N GLU A 187 11.74 8.49 -1.45
CA GLU A 187 11.71 9.08 -2.79
C GLU A 187 10.36 9.77 -3.12
N ALA A 188 9.25 9.26 -2.58
CA ALA A 188 7.95 9.88 -2.77
C ALA A 188 7.79 11.25 -2.08
N GLU A 189 8.60 11.55 -1.06
CA GLU A 189 8.55 12.82 -0.32
C GLU A 189 9.02 14.01 -1.17
N GLU A 190 9.86 13.76 -2.18
CA GLU A 190 10.46 14.81 -2.99
C GLU A 190 9.45 15.49 -3.92
N GLU A 191 8.56 14.71 -4.53
CA GLU A 191 7.64 15.25 -5.54
C GLU A 191 6.21 14.65 -5.44
N LEU A 192 6.07 13.33 -5.36
CA LEU A 192 4.76 12.68 -5.43
C LEU A 192 3.80 13.12 -4.31
N LEU A 193 4.26 13.09 -3.07
CA LEU A 193 3.42 13.47 -1.93
C LEU A 193 3.07 14.95 -1.92
N PRO A 194 3.99 15.89 -2.18
CA PRO A 194 3.67 17.32 -2.37
C PRO A 194 2.63 17.56 -3.46
N VAL A 195 2.81 17.00 -4.65
CA VAL A 195 1.86 17.19 -5.77
C VAL A 195 0.48 16.60 -5.45
N ALA A 196 0.42 15.42 -4.83
CA ALA A 196 -0.85 14.84 -4.40
C ALA A 196 -1.55 15.70 -3.34
N ALA A 197 -0.79 16.29 -2.42
CA ALA A 197 -1.32 17.21 -1.40
C ALA A 197 -1.85 18.52 -2.00
N GLU A 198 -1.14 19.12 -2.96
CA GLU A 198 -1.59 20.30 -3.69
C GLU A 198 -2.94 20.07 -4.38
N GLN A 199 -3.15 18.88 -4.93
CA GLN A 199 -4.40 18.47 -5.54
C GLN A 199 -5.46 17.99 -4.53
N ARG A 200 -5.14 18.00 -3.24
CA ARG A 200 -6.03 17.57 -2.16
C ARG A 200 -6.50 16.11 -2.32
N MET A 201 -5.66 15.26 -2.87
CA MET A 201 -5.95 13.84 -3.00
C MET A 201 -5.95 13.13 -1.65
N GLY A 202 -6.72 12.04 -1.55
CA GLY A 202 -6.53 11.07 -0.48
C GLY A 202 -5.20 10.33 -0.67
N ILE A 203 -4.31 10.36 0.34
CA ILE A 203 -2.98 9.74 0.25
C ILE A 203 -2.93 8.50 1.13
N MET A 204 -2.63 7.36 0.51
CA MET A 204 -2.43 6.07 1.17
C MET A 204 -0.96 5.64 1.05
N LEU A 205 -0.33 5.29 2.16
CA LEU A 205 1.05 4.76 2.15
C LEU A 205 1.07 3.25 2.30
N GLY A 206 1.31 2.56 1.19
CA GLY A 206 1.49 1.11 1.16
C GLY A 206 2.90 0.67 1.55
N SER A 207 2.99 -0.51 2.16
CA SER A 207 4.27 -1.17 2.46
C SER A 207 5.27 -0.35 3.30
N VAL A 208 4.79 0.44 4.25
CA VAL A 208 5.66 1.27 5.12
C VAL A 208 6.65 0.45 5.97
N MET A 209 6.40 -0.84 6.14
CA MET A 209 7.31 -1.80 6.77
C MET A 209 8.19 -2.55 5.76
N GLY A 210 8.16 -2.17 4.46
CA GLY A 210 8.95 -2.77 3.39
C GLY A 210 8.70 -4.26 3.18
N GLN A 211 7.48 -4.74 3.35
CA GLN A 211 7.13 -6.17 3.37
C GLN A 211 8.00 -6.99 4.34
N GLY A 212 8.38 -6.38 5.44
CA GLY A 212 9.07 -7.02 6.54
C GLY A 212 10.58 -6.79 6.57
N PHE A 213 11.21 -6.22 5.54
CA PHE A 213 12.66 -5.97 5.60
C PHE A 213 13.06 -4.94 6.67
N LEU A 214 12.16 -4.01 7.00
CA LEU A 214 12.40 -3.04 8.08
C LEU A 214 12.09 -3.61 9.46
N THR A 215 11.24 -4.61 9.56
CA THR A 215 10.78 -5.17 10.84
C THR A 215 11.49 -6.47 11.23
N LYS A 216 12.14 -7.13 10.28
CA LYS A 216 12.96 -8.32 10.54
C LYS A 216 14.42 -7.93 10.68
N ARG A 217 14.97 -8.28 11.82
CA ARG A 217 16.40 -8.08 12.04
C ARG A 217 17.21 -9.18 11.38
N ALA A 218 18.23 -8.81 10.63
CA ALA A 218 19.11 -9.72 9.90
C ALA A 218 20.60 -9.34 10.11
N ASP A 219 21.01 -9.07 11.35
CA ASP A 219 22.31 -8.52 11.71
C ASP A 219 23.48 -9.27 11.10
N THR A 220 23.48 -10.60 11.18
CA THR A 220 24.55 -11.44 10.62
C THR A 220 24.65 -11.31 9.11
N GLU A 221 23.53 -11.33 8.41
CA GLU A 221 23.46 -11.19 6.96
C GLU A 221 23.91 -9.80 6.53
N VAL A 222 23.38 -8.76 7.18
CA VAL A 222 23.74 -7.36 6.89
C VAL A 222 25.25 -7.14 7.11
N ARG A 223 25.83 -7.67 8.19
CA ARG A 223 27.30 -7.57 8.44
C ARG A 223 28.13 -8.28 7.39
N ARG A 224 27.65 -9.42 6.85
CA ARG A 224 28.31 -10.15 5.75
C ARG A 224 28.19 -9.44 4.41
N ARG A 225 27.25 -8.53 4.27
CA ARG A 225 26.94 -7.77 3.06
C ARG A 225 26.77 -8.69 1.84
N PRO A 226 25.56 -9.24 1.63
CA PRO A 226 25.27 -10.07 0.47
C PRO A 226 25.47 -9.30 -0.85
N VAL A 227 25.62 -10.01 -1.96
CA VAL A 227 26.01 -9.45 -3.28
C VAL A 227 25.07 -8.36 -3.79
N TRP A 228 23.79 -8.41 -3.43
CA TRP A 228 22.78 -7.42 -3.82
C TRP A 228 22.81 -6.13 -2.98
N MET A 229 23.57 -6.14 -1.85
CA MET A 229 23.58 -5.03 -0.91
C MET A 229 24.76 -4.09 -1.16
N SER A 230 24.50 -2.84 -1.49
CA SER A 230 25.54 -1.82 -1.56
C SER A 230 26.17 -1.55 -0.19
N LYS A 231 27.41 -1.04 -0.18
CA LYS A 231 28.07 -0.65 1.07
C LYS A 231 27.28 0.39 1.83
N LYS A 232 26.69 1.35 1.13
CA LYS A 232 25.86 2.40 1.72
C LYS A 232 24.56 1.87 2.35
N ARG A 233 23.91 0.89 1.71
CA ARG A 233 22.74 0.21 2.29
C ARG A 233 23.12 -0.58 3.53
N GLN A 234 24.27 -1.25 3.54
CA GLN A 234 24.78 -1.92 4.73
C GLN A 234 24.97 -0.95 5.90
N GLU A 235 25.68 0.15 5.66
CA GLU A 235 25.93 1.18 6.67
C GLU A 235 24.60 1.75 7.22
N GLN A 236 23.66 2.03 6.36
CA GLN A 236 22.33 2.56 6.71
C GLN A 236 21.54 1.56 7.56
N LEU A 237 21.50 0.28 7.19
CA LEU A 237 20.78 -0.75 7.96
C LEU A 237 21.40 -0.97 9.34
N LEU A 238 22.74 -0.95 9.44
CA LEU A 238 23.40 -1.07 10.74
C LEU A 238 23.12 0.12 11.65
N ALA A 239 23.11 1.35 11.10
CA ALA A 239 22.74 2.54 11.85
C ALA A 239 21.25 2.51 12.26
N TYR A 240 20.36 1.99 11.40
CA TYR A 240 18.95 1.79 11.71
C TYR A 240 18.76 0.78 12.85
N TYR A 241 19.50 -0.34 12.85
CA TYR A 241 19.44 -1.32 13.94
C TYR A 241 19.97 -0.75 15.26
N GLN A 242 21.03 0.05 15.20
CA GLN A 242 21.53 0.77 16.38
C GLN A 242 20.48 1.74 16.95
N LEU A 243 19.77 2.50 16.07
CA LEU A 243 18.69 3.38 16.51
C LEU A 243 17.56 2.60 17.21
N LEU A 244 17.18 1.44 16.71
CA LEU A 244 16.18 0.58 17.34
C LEU A 244 16.64 0.13 18.74
N ASP A 245 17.90 -0.31 18.88
CA ASP A 245 18.46 -0.75 20.17
C ASP A 245 18.47 0.36 21.21
N GLU A 246 18.83 1.58 20.80
CA GLU A 246 18.95 2.73 21.71
C GLU A 246 17.61 3.38 22.03
N SER A 247 16.65 3.35 21.10
CA SER A 247 15.32 3.96 21.32
C SER A 247 14.37 3.08 22.13
N GLY A 248 14.60 1.78 22.18
CA GLY A 248 13.69 0.81 22.77
C GLY A 248 12.35 0.64 22.03
N LEU A 249 12.22 1.24 20.84
CA LEU A 249 11.04 1.08 19.98
C LEU A 249 11.11 -0.24 19.24
N THR A 250 9.95 -0.89 19.07
CA THR A 250 9.88 -1.97 18.08
C THR A 250 10.02 -1.38 16.68
N ALA A 251 10.60 -2.15 15.77
CA ALA A 251 10.76 -1.71 14.39
C ALA A 251 9.41 -1.39 13.70
N ALA A 252 8.36 -2.15 14.01
CA ALA A 252 7.01 -1.88 13.51
C ALA A 252 6.46 -0.55 14.06
N GLU A 253 6.64 -0.29 15.36
CA GLU A 253 6.24 0.99 15.97
C GLU A 253 6.97 2.16 15.31
N LEU A 254 8.31 2.05 15.14
CA LEU A 254 9.09 3.10 14.50
C LEU A 254 8.60 3.39 13.08
N CYS A 255 8.40 2.36 12.26
CA CYS A 255 7.93 2.51 10.89
C CYS A 255 6.54 3.17 10.81
N LEU A 256 5.58 2.73 11.63
CA LEU A 256 4.22 3.28 11.62
C LEU A 256 4.19 4.73 12.10
N ARG A 257 4.87 5.02 13.21
CA ARG A 257 4.93 6.37 13.76
C ARG A 257 5.68 7.32 12.84
N PHE A 258 6.74 6.86 12.16
CA PHE A 258 7.41 7.63 11.12
C PHE A 258 6.43 7.98 9.98
N ALA A 259 5.76 7.00 9.40
CA ALA A 259 4.83 7.24 8.30
C ALA A 259 3.70 8.21 8.69
N ARG A 260 3.28 8.20 9.94
CA ARG A 260 2.30 9.14 10.50
C ARG A 260 2.83 10.54 10.80
N THR A 261 4.14 10.78 10.71
CA THR A 261 4.68 12.16 10.85
C THR A 261 4.39 13.01 9.64
N HIS A 262 4.13 12.40 8.47
CA HIS A 262 3.84 13.15 7.25
C HIS A 262 2.42 13.76 7.30
N PRO A 263 2.28 15.10 7.20
CA PRO A 263 1.03 15.79 7.51
C PRO A 263 -0.12 15.50 6.53
N HIS A 264 0.20 15.09 5.31
CA HIS A 264 -0.78 14.89 4.24
C HIS A 264 -1.22 13.43 4.06
N VAL A 265 -0.64 12.49 4.82
CA VAL A 265 -1.02 11.07 4.74
C VAL A 265 -2.38 10.85 5.38
N SER A 266 -3.33 10.35 4.58
CA SER A 266 -4.68 10.07 5.05
C SER A 266 -4.78 8.74 5.78
N THR A 267 -4.11 7.69 5.28
CA THR A 267 -4.18 6.36 5.90
C THR A 267 -3.01 5.47 5.49
N ILE A 268 -2.76 4.45 6.30
CA ILE A 268 -1.70 3.45 6.08
C ILE A 268 -2.32 2.07 6.07
N PRO A 269 -2.39 1.38 4.91
CA PRO A 269 -2.77 -0.02 4.84
C PRO A 269 -1.77 -0.91 5.58
N ILE A 270 -2.23 -1.55 6.66
CA ILE A 270 -1.44 -2.47 7.48
C ILE A 270 -1.77 -3.91 7.18
N GLY A 271 -0.74 -4.73 6.97
CA GLY A 271 -0.88 -6.17 6.75
C GLY A 271 -0.86 -6.93 8.07
N CYS A 272 -2.03 -7.29 8.59
CA CYS A 272 -2.16 -8.04 9.84
C CYS A 272 -2.38 -9.53 9.56
N LYS A 273 -1.52 -10.39 10.11
CA LYS A 273 -1.67 -11.85 10.07
C LYS A 273 -2.30 -12.42 11.35
N THR A 274 -2.27 -11.66 12.43
CA THR A 274 -2.77 -12.04 13.76
C THR A 274 -3.39 -10.82 14.45
N LEU A 275 -4.19 -11.06 15.49
CA LEU A 275 -4.72 -10.00 16.35
C LEU A 275 -3.59 -9.17 17.00
N ASP A 276 -2.52 -9.81 17.45
CA ASP A 276 -1.37 -9.11 18.05
C ASP A 276 -0.74 -8.10 17.08
N HIS A 277 -0.66 -8.44 15.77
CA HIS A 277 -0.20 -7.50 14.75
C HIS A 277 -1.14 -6.30 14.60
N LEU A 278 -2.44 -6.52 14.67
CA LEU A 278 -3.43 -5.46 14.61
C LEU A 278 -3.33 -4.55 15.85
N GLU A 279 -3.40 -5.13 17.04
CA GLU A 279 -3.43 -4.39 18.32
C GLU A 279 -2.13 -3.61 18.54
N SER A 280 -0.98 -4.22 18.25
CA SER A 280 0.31 -3.54 18.31
C SER A 280 0.42 -2.37 17.32
N SER A 281 -0.13 -2.53 16.11
CA SER A 281 -0.15 -1.45 15.10
C SER A 281 -1.04 -0.30 15.53
N VAL A 282 -2.22 -0.59 16.09
CA VAL A 282 -3.13 0.43 16.62
C VAL A 282 -2.49 1.15 17.81
N ALA A 283 -1.93 0.41 18.77
CA ALA A 283 -1.24 0.99 19.90
C ALA A 283 -0.06 1.89 19.49
N ALA A 284 0.70 1.48 18.47
CA ALA A 284 1.76 2.31 17.89
C ALA A 284 1.22 3.60 17.28
N ALA A 285 0.14 3.49 16.49
CA ALA A 285 -0.48 4.65 15.84
C ALA A 285 -1.10 5.64 16.83
N GLU A 286 -1.67 5.18 17.94
CA GLU A 286 -2.26 6.02 19.00
C GLU A 286 -1.20 6.82 19.76
N LYS A 287 0.06 6.38 19.79
CA LYS A 287 1.17 7.15 20.38
C LYS A 287 1.52 8.40 19.56
N GLY A 288 0.96 8.56 18.36
CA GLY A 288 1.23 9.70 17.49
C GLY A 288 2.61 9.66 16.82
N PRO A 289 3.10 10.82 16.33
CA PRO A 289 4.39 10.93 15.65
C PRO A 289 5.58 10.44 16.48
N LEU A 290 6.71 10.19 15.81
CA LEU A 290 7.97 9.89 16.52
C LEU A 290 8.41 11.08 17.38
N PRO A 291 9.07 10.84 18.52
CA PRO A 291 9.79 11.89 19.25
C PRO A 291 10.78 12.62 18.34
N ALA A 292 10.94 13.93 18.53
CA ALA A 292 11.72 14.77 17.64
C ALA A 292 13.20 14.36 17.53
N ASP A 293 13.79 13.89 18.61
CA ASP A 293 15.17 13.38 18.66
C ASP A 293 15.33 12.08 17.85
N ILE A 294 14.39 11.14 18.00
CA ILE A 294 14.35 9.89 17.22
C ILE A 294 14.16 10.19 15.74
N LEU A 295 13.23 11.10 15.42
CA LEU A 295 12.98 11.52 14.03
C LEU A 295 14.23 12.17 13.40
N ALA A 296 14.92 13.06 14.13
CA ALA A 296 16.14 13.70 13.63
C ALA A 296 17.24 12.68 13.32
N ARG A 297 17.44 11.70 14.21
CA ARG A 297 18.39 10.61 13.98
C ARG A 297 17.99 9.74 12.79
N LEU A 298 16.72 9.39 12.68
CA LEU A 298 16.19 8.62 11.56
C LEU A 298 16.37 9.38 10.22
N ASN A 299 16.20 10.71 10.23
CA ASN A 299 16.46 11.56 9.06
C ASN A 299 17.93 11.51 8.63
N THR A 300 18.85 11.57 9.58
CA THR A 300 20.29 11.41 9.31
C THR A 300 20.59 10.03 8.70
N ILE A 301 19.97 8.96 9.21
CA ILE A 301 20.14 7.59 8.70
C ILE A 301 19.57 7.47 7.27
N ALA A 302 18.38 8.02 7.03
CA ALA A 302 17.78 7.99 5.68
C ALA A 302 18.66 8.73 4.66
N ALA A 303 19.24 9.88 5.03
CA ALA A 303 20.14 10.67 4.20
C ALA A 303 21.47 9.98 3.84
N MET A 304 21.85 8.88 4.52
CA MET A 304 23.03 8.10 4.14
C MET A 304 22.91 7.43 2.77
N LEU A 305 21.66 7.17 2.33
CA LEU A 305 21.33 6.62 1.01
C LEU A 305 19.96 7.16 0.58
N PRO A 306 19.90 8.40 0.08
CA PRO A 306 18.63 9.09 -0.22
C PRO A 306 17.88 8.42 -1.37
N HIS A 307 18.58 7.92 -2.37
CA HIS A 307 17.99 7.23 -3.51
C HIS A 307 18.40 5.76 -3.54
N ARG A 308 17.47 4.92 -3.95
CA ARG A 308 17.73 3.49 -4.11
C ARG A 308 18.73 3.24 -5.23
N PRO A 309 19.77 2.42 -5.02
CA PRO A 309 20.65 1.97 -6.10
C PRO A 309 19.84 1.26 -7.20
N PHE A 310 20.17 1.52 -8.47
CA PHE A 310 19.43 1.00 -9.63
C PHE A 310 19.24 -0.53 -9.61
N GLU A 311 20.25 -1.28 -9.20
CA GLU A 311 20.21 -2.75 -9.14
C GLU A 311 19.64 -3.30 -7.83
N GLU A 312 19.32 -2.44 -6.86
CA GLU A 312 18.82 -2.89 -5.57
C GLU A 312 17.37 -3.38 -5.70
N PRO A 313 17.06 -4.61 -5.24
CA PRO A 313 15.70 -5.11 -5.26
C PRO A 313 14.73 -4.17 -4.52
N MET A 314 13.54 -3.94 -5.07
CA MET A 314 12.52 -3.11 -4.42
C MET A 314 12.17 -3.65 -3.03
N ILE A 315 12.09 -4.95 -2.88
CA ILE A 315 11.94 -5.63 -1.60
C ILE A 315 13.28 -6.26 -1.27
N LEU A 316 13.96 -5.74 -0.26
CA LEU A 316 15.25 -6.29 0.15
C LEU A 316 15.09 -7.75 0.62
N PRO A 317 15.81 -8.70 0.01
CA PRO A 317 15.62 -10.14 0.27
C PRO A 317 16.32 -10.60 1.55
N LEU A 318 16.20 -9.85 2.66
CA LEU A 318 16.75 -10.21 3.95
C LEU A 318 16.13 -11.51 4.48
N GLY A 319 16.97 -12.47 4.81
CA GLY A 319 16.55 -13.80 5.28
C GLY A 319 15.93 -14.68 4.19
N LYS A 320 16.20 -14.37 2.90
CA LYS A 320 15.73 -15.13 1.74
C LYS A 320 16.86 -15.33 0.73
N ASP A 321 16.75 -16.37 -0.08
CA ASP A 321 17.67 -16.58 -1.18
C ASP A 321 17.51 -15.47 -2.24
N TYR A 322 18.62 -14.86 -2.62
CA TYR A 322 18.66 -13.89 -3.69
C TYR A 322 18.89 -14.61 -5.03
N VAL A 323 17.91 -14.53 -5.91
CA VAL A 323 17.90 -15.21 -7.21
C VAL A 323 18.18 -14.27 -8.39
N GLY A 324 18.69 -13.07 -8.12
CA GLY A 324 19.07 -12.08 -9.14
C GLY A 324 18.03 -10.95 -9.34
N PRO A 325 18.42 -9.84 -9.99
CA PRO A 325 17.58 -8.66 -10.15
C PRO A 325 16.33 -8.92 -11.01
N ALA A 326 16.42 -9.81 -12.00
CA ALA A 326 15.30 -10.19 -12.86
C ALA A 326 14.17 -10.94 -12.14
N HIS A 327 14.43 -11.46 -10.94
CA HIS A 327 13.47 -12.18 -10.11
C HIS A 327 12.99 -11.35 -8.90
N ALA A 328 13.44 -10.12 -8.77
CA ALA A 328 12.83 -9.18 -7.85
C ALA A 328 11.39 -8.99 -8.32
N ASN A 329 10.44 -9.64 -7.65
CA ASN A 329 9.02 -9.41 -7.87
C ASN A 329 8.72 -7.97 -7.51
N VAL A 330 8.84 -7.13 -8.48
CA VAL A 330 8.53 -5.73 -8.44
C VAL A 330 7.05 -5.64 -8.72
N GLY A 331 6.33 -5.21 -7.77
CA GLY A 331 4.88 -5.11 -7.82
C GLY A 331 4.23 -6.14 -6.94
N ALA A 332 3.07 -5.77 -6.48
CA ALA A 332 2.15 -6.64 -5.79
C ALA A 332 1.56 -7.74 -6.70
N GLY A 333 2.15 -7.92 -7.85
CA GLY A 333 2.09 -9.16 -8.59
C GLY A 333 2.70 -10.24 -7.74
N ILE A 334 2.02 -10.55 -6.68
CA ILE A 334 2.22 -11.77 -5.95
C ILE A 334 1.90 -12.83 -6.97
N ARG A 335 2.94 -13.35 -7.59
CA ARG A 335 2.85 -14.65 -8.21
C ARG A 335 2.69 -15.65 -7.07
N VAL A 336 1.47 -15.71 -6.57
CA VAL A 336 1.01 -16.81 -5.75
C VAL A 336 0.87 -17.98 -6.69
N GLY A 337 1.74 -18.94 -6.55
CA GLY A 337 1.64 -20.23 -7.24
C GLY A 337 2.07 -20.19 -8.70
N ARG A 338 3.35 -20.42 -8.92
CA ARG A 338 3.85 -21.32 -9.95
C ARG A 338 4.82 -22.24 -9.24
N ASP A 339 4.31 -23.34 -8.75
CA ASP A 339 5.04 -24.58 -8.75
C ASP A 339 4.95 -25.19 -10.14
#